data_bc27a10de5c32959530497909d23380c
#
_entry.id   bc27a10de5c32959530497909d23380c
#
_cell.length_a   1.000
_cell.length_b   1.000
_cell.length_c   1.000
_cell.angle_alpha   90.00
_cell.angle_beta   90.00
_cell.angle_gamma   90.00
#
_symmetry.space_group_name_H-M   'P 1'
#
loop_
_entity.id
_entity.type
_entity.pdbx_description
1 polymer ?
#
loop_
_entity_poly.entity_id
_entity_poly.type
_entity_poly.pdbx_seq_one_letter_code
_entity_poly.pdbx_strand_id
1 'polypeptide(L)'
;MGSALYESEHRMILDAKDANSTSFDINANNIKCGLIDLDQYGVAVSGCTGNGVAPIVITTPSAHGYTTGDIVTISGVGGNTNANGVFSITVLSSTTFSLQDQNTLANITGNGAYTSGGHTVNLTAHVFLSDIPIGARVSASGNLASKTTNSPRGGVFDAADVTFSSVPAGSPCEAVVIFKDTGTASTSPLIAFIDTATGLPVTPNGADIQIQWDNGRFRIFML
;
A
#
# COMPACT_ATOMS: atom_id res chain seq x y z
N MET A 1 11.35 7.01 -0.20
CA MET A 1 10.11 6.26 -0.44
C MET A 1 9.48 5.94 0.91
N GLY A 2 8.21 6.25 1.09
CA GLY A 2 7.41 5.71 2.17
C GLY A 2 6.77 4.40 1.69
N SER A 3 6.82 3.37 2.49
CA SER A 3 6.08 2.13 2.27
C SER A 3 5.28 1.83 3.52
N ALA A 4 4.07 1.34 3.35
CA ALA A 4 3.25 0.83 4.44
C ALA A 4 3.27 -0.70 4.40
N LEU A 5 3.39 -1.32 5.56
CA LEU A 5 3.20 -2.76 5.69
C LEU A 5 1.73 -3.05 5.95
N TYR A 6 1.22 -4.14 5.39
CA TYR A 6 -0.05 -4.68 5.82
C TYR A 6 0.05 -5.12 7.28
N GLU A 7 -0.99 -4.92 8.07
CA GLU A 7 -0.92 -5.15 9.52
C GLU A 7 -0.64 -6.61 9.88
N SER A 8 -1.18 -7.54 9.09
CA SER A 8 -0.89 -8.98 9.22
C SER A 8 0.61 -9.31 9.11
N GLU A 9 1.39 -8.46 8.44
CA GLU A 9 2.80 -8.68 8.17
C GLU A 9 3.72 -8.37 9.34
N HIS A 10 3.36 -7.41 10.19
CA HIS A 10 4.10 -7.19 11.43
C HIS A 10 4.16 -8.47 12.29
N ARG A 11 3.04 -9.20 12.36
CA ARG A 11 2.97 -10.48 13.08
C ARG A 11 3.75 -11.58 12.35
N MET A 12 3.61 -11.63 11.02
CA MET A 12 4.26 -12.64 10.20
C MET A 12 5.80 -12.58 10.32
N ILE A 13 6.37 -11.39 10.28
CA ILE A 13 7.82 -11.20 10.39
C ILE A 13 8.31 -11.50 11.80
N LEU A 14 7.56 -11.09 12.84
CA LEU A 14 7.90 -11.35 14.24
C LEU A 14 7.77 -12.83 14.60
N ASP A 15 6.76 -13.52 14.09
CA ASP A 15 6.46 -14.91 14.42
C ASP A 15 7.14 -15.91 13.47
N ALA A 16 7.83 -15.45 12.43
CA ALA A 16 8.37 -16.25 11.32
C ALA A 16 7.32 -17.18 10.67
N LYS A 17 6.06 -16.75 10.67
CA LYS A 17 4.91 -17.46 10.08
C LYS A 17 4.09 -16.51 9.22
N ASP A 18 3.60 -17.00 8.09
CA ASP A 18 2.67 -16.25 7.26
C ASP A 18 1.22 -16.32 7.78
N ALA A 19 0.31 -15.62 7.12
CA ALA A 19 -1.11 -15.57 7.46
C ALA A 19 -1.79 -16.97 7.44
N ASN A 20 -1.16 -17.96 6.80
CA ASN A 20 -1.59 -19.35 6.80
C ASN A 20 -0.93 -20.19 7.92
N SER A 21 -0.21 -19.56 8.85
CA SER A 21 0.58 -20.22 9.91
C SER A 21 1.69 -21.14 9.37
N THR A 22 2.12 -20.94 8.11
CA THR A 22 3.28 -21.64 7.54
C THR A 22 4.58 -20.90 7.84
N SER A 23 5.73 -21.58 7.76
CA SER A 23 7.02 -20.92 7.94
C SER A 23 7.22 -19.81 6.89
N PHE A 24 7.61 -18.62 7.35
CA PHE A 24 7.89 -17.47 6.51
C PHE A 24 9.37 -17.12 6.57
N ASP A 25 10.02 -17.16 5.42
CA ASP A 25 11.37 -16.65 5.20
C ASP A 25 11.35 -15.78 3.94
N ILE A 26 11.46 -14.48 4.14
CA ILE A 26 11.37 -13.51 3.03
C ILE A 26 12.50 -13.71 2.00
N ASN A 27 13.65 -14.24 2.42
CA ASN A 27 14.76 -14.52 1.50
C ASN A 27 14.55 -15.81 0.70
N ALA A 28 13.98 -16.86 1.34
CA ALA A 28 13.79 -18.18 0.75
C ALA A 28 12.48 -18.30 -0.04
N ASN A 29 11.42 -17.60 0.38
CA ASN A 29 10.11 -17.70 -0.26
C ASN A 29 10.05 -17.00 -1.63
N ASN A 30 9.07 -17.39 -2.45
CA ASN A 30 8.75 -16.71 -3.68
C ASN A 30 8.09 -15.35 -3.37
N ILE A 31 8.90 -14.31 -3.31
CA ILE A 31 8.44 -12.95 -3.10
C ILE A 31 8.38 -12.25 -4.45
N LYS A 32 7.22 -11.70 -4.76
CA LYS A 32 6.94 -10.98 -6.00
C LYS A 32 6.47 -9.58 -5.71
N CYS A 33 6.53 -8.70 -6.71
CA CYS A 33 5.80 -7.44 -6.68
C CYS A 33 4.79 -7.36 -7.83
N GLY A 34 3.75 -6.55 -7.63
CA GLY A 34 2.68 -6.31 -8.60
C GLY A 34 2.40 -4.84 -8.78
N LEU A 35 2.11 -4.43 -10.01
CA LEU A 35 1.60 -3.10 -10.37
C LEU A 35 0.09 -3.07 -10.15
N ILE A 36 -0.39 -2.04 -9.48
CA ILE A 36 -1.78 -1.93 -9.02
C ILE A 36 -2.43 -0.64 -9.54
N ASP A 37 -3.63 -0.80 -10.09
CA ASP A 37 -4.58 0.26 -10.44
C ASP A 37 -5.46 0.54 -9.22
N LEU A 38 -5.31 1.70 -8.60
CA LEU A 38 -6.07 2.08 -7.40
C LEU A 38 -7.52 2.46 -7.71
N ASP A 39 -7.84 2.85 -8.93
CA ASP A 39 -9.23 3.10 -9.35
C ASP A 39 -10.10 1.84 -9.21
N GLN A 40 -9.48 0.65 -9.28
CA GLN A 40 -10.16 -0.62 -9.14
C GLN A 40 -9.89 -1.34 -7.80
N TYR A 41 -8.92 -0.87 -7.00
CA TYR A 41 -8.58 -1.48 -5.71
C TYR A 41 -8.99 -0.61 -4.53
N GLY A 42 -8.71 0.69 -4.58
CA GLY A 42 -9.02 1.61 -3.50
C GLY A 42 -10.47 2.08 -3.51
N VAL A 43 -10.89 2.66 -2.40
CA VAL A 43 -12.13 3.45 -2.33
C VAL A 43 -11.79 4.89 -2.65
N ALA A 44 -12.46 5.46 -3.65
CA ALA A 44 -12.22 6.85 -4.06
C ALA A 44 -12.55 7.83 -2.92
N VAL A 45 -11.79 8.91 -2.82
CA VAL A 45 -12.09 10.06 -1.96
C VAL A 45 -12.87 11.08 -2.77
N SER A 46 -14.04 11.51 -2.25
CA SER A 46 -14.88 12.55 -2.86
C SER A 46 -14.86 13.87 -2.10
N GLY A 47 -14.26 13.88 -0.92
CA GLY A 47 -14.12 15.06 -0.10
C GLY A 47 -13.21 14.84 1.10
N CYS A 48 -12.68 15.95 1.60
CA CYS A 48 -11.84 15.95 2.77
C CYS A 48 -12.00 17.27 3.49
N THR A 49 -12.34 17.26 4.79
CA THR A 49 -12.33 18.46 5.61
C THR A 49 -10.89 18.86 5.93
N GLY A 50 -10.66 20.13 6.18
CA GLY A 50 -9.31 20.53 6.53
C GLY A 50 -9.09 22.02 6.53
N ASN A 51 -7.93 22.50 6.22
CA ASN A 51 -7.49 23.89 6.35
C ASN A 51 -7.50 24.38 7.81
N GLY A 52 -6.63 23.77 8.63
CA GLY A 52 -6.45 24.12 10.03
C GLY A 52 -7.46 23.43 10.98
N VAL A 53 -8.33 22.57 10.46
CA VAL A 53 -9.29 21.79 11.28
C VAL A 53 -8.71 20.41 11.59
N ALA A 54 -8.90 19.94 12.82
CA ALA A 54 -8.58 18.59 13.28
C ALA A 54 -9.80 17.97 13.98
N PRO A 55 -10.09 16.69 13.73
CA PRO A 55 -9.44 15.80 12.75
C PRO A 55 -9.82 16.13 11.30
N ILE A 56 -8.96 15.75 10.36
CA ILE A 56 -9.37 15.63 8.97
C ILE A 56 -10.47 14.55 8.89
N VAL A 57 -11.56 14.86 8.20
CA VAL A 57 -12.64 13.91 7.90
C VAL A 57 -12.63 13.63 6.39
N ILE A 58 -12.48 12.39 6.03
CA ILE A 58 -12.56 11.90 4.65
C ILE A 58 -14.02 11.57 4.33
N THR A 59 -14.44 11.90 3.11
CA THR A 59 -15.72 11.49 2.54
C THR A 59 -15.49 10.62 1.31
N THR A 60 -16.22 9.53 1.20
CA THR A 60 -16.21 8.62 0.05
C THR A 60 -17.54 8.67 -0.69
N PRO A 61 -17.58 8.46 -2.02
CA PRO A 61 -18.82 8.53 -2.81
C PRO A 61 -19.78 7.35 -2.54
N SER A 62 -19.27 6.27 -1.98
CA SER A 62 -20.02 5.06 -1.61
C SER A 62 -19.54 4.54 -0.26
N ALA A 63 -20.27 3.58 0.30
CA ALA A 63 -19.89 2.96 1.58
C ALA A 63 -18.48 2.35 1.49
N HIS A 64 -17.61 2.74 2.43
CA HIS A 64 -16.20 2.29 2.45
C HIS A 64 -16.00 0.93 3.13
N GLY A 65 -16.94 0.47 3.96
CA GLY A 65 -16.86 -0.85 4.61
C GLY A 65 -15.82 -0.96 5.74
N TYR A 66 -15.22 0.16 6.17
CA TYR A 66 -14.18 0.17 7.20
C TYR A 66 -14.74 0.13 8.61
N THR A 67 -13.89 -0.24 9.58
CA THR A 67 -14.20 -0.29 11.00
C THR A 67 -13.29 0.68 11.77
N THR A 68 -13.79 1.27 12.84
CA THR A 68 -12.96 2.11 13.73
C THR A 68 -11.76 1.30 14.26
N GLY A 69 -10.57 1.87 14.11
CA GLY A 69 -9.30 1.23 14.44
C GLY A 69 -8.58 0.61 13.25
N ASP A 70 -9.21 0.51 12.08
CA ASP A 70 -8.51 0.08 10.88
C ASP A 70 -7.34 1.02 10.57
N ILE A 71 -6.28 0.45 10.02
CA ILE A 71 -5.18 1.20 9.42
C ILE A 71 -5.43 1.31 7.92
N VAL A 72 -5.48 2.54 7.44
CA VAL A 72 -5.65 2.83 6.02
C VAL A 72 -4.46 3.60 5.47
N THR A 73 -4.15 3.41 4.19
CA THR A 73 -3.31 4.34 3.44
C THR A 73 -4.20 5.19 2.55
N ILE A 74 -3.86 6.47 2.42
CA ILE A 74 -4.52 7.42 1.53
C ILE A 74 -3.47 8.08 0.66
N SER A 75 -3.74 8.14 -0.65
CA SER A 75 -2.85 8.77 -1.63
C SER A 75 -3.63 9.56 -2.67
N GLY A 76 -2.98 10.53 -3.31
CA GLY A 76 -3.55 11.30 -4.41
C GLY A 76 -4.55 12.39 -4.02
N VAL A 77 -4.75 12.67 -2.74
CA VAL A 77 -5.59 13.80 -2.28
C VAL A 77 -4.90 15.11 -2.61
N GLY A 78 -5.57 15.94 -3.43
CA GLY A 78 -5.14 17.29 -3.78
C GLY A 78 -5.66 18.34 -2.81
N GLY A 79 -4.88 19.41 -2.64
CA GLY A 79 -5.22 20.56 -1.79
C GLY A 79 -4.91 20.31 -0.31
N ASN A 80 -5.56 19.37 0.34
CA ASN A 80 -5.24 18.99 1.72
C ASN A 80 -4.26 17.81 1.75
N THR A 81 -2.98 18.10 1.53
CA THR A 81 -1.94 17.07 1.41
C THR A 81 -1.63 16.31 2.71
N ASN A 82 -2.01 16.87 3.88
CA ASN A 82 -1.90 16.15 5.15
C ASN A 82 -2.86 14.94 5.24
N ALA A 83 -3.81 14.83 4.32
CA ALA A 83 -4.65 13.63 4.20
C ALA A 83 -3.96 12.46 3.48
N ASN A 84 -2.78 12.67 2.87
CA ASN A 84 -2.01 11.59 2.25
C ASN A 84 -1.06 10.97 3.27
N GLY A 85 -1.08 9.65 3.39
CA GLY A 85 -0.25 8.89 4.32
C GLY A 85 -0.95 7.68 4.90
N VAL A 86 -0.39 7.15 5.99
CA VAL A 86 -0.94 5.98 6.71
C VAL A 86 -1.53 6.45 8.04
N PHE A 87 -2.77 6.06 8.30
CA PHE A 87 -3.56 6.55 9.43
C PHE A 87 -4.33 5.43 10.11
N SER A 88 -4.52 5.54 11.42
CA SER A 88 -5.64 4.91 12.11
C SER A 88 -6.89 5.74 11.87
N ILE A 89 -8.07 5.12 11.83
CA ILE A 89 -9.32 5.81 11.54
C ILE A 89 -10.38 5.64 12.63
N THR A 90 -11.24 6.65 12.75
CA THR A 90 -12.52 6.54 13.47
C THR A 90 -13.65 6.70 12.48
N VAL A 91 -14.47 5.65 12.32
CA VAL A 91 -15.64 5.67 11.42
C VAL A 91 -16.73 6.55 12.02
N LEU A 92 -17.24 7.50 11.24
CA LEU A 92 -18.29 8.42 11.61
C LEU A 92 -19.64 8.05 10.98
N SER A 93 -19.59 7.51 9.74
CA SER A 93 -20.75 7.00 9.01
C SER A 93 -20.27 5.93 8.01
N SER A 94 -21.18 5.36 7.22
CA SER A 94 -20.80 4.42 6.16
C SER A 94 -19.93 5.03 5.06
N THR A 95 -19.92 6.38 4.95
CA THR A 95 -19.18 7.11 3.89
C THR A 95 -18.21 8.15 4.45
N THR A 96 -18.02 8.24 5.78
CA THR A 96 -17.11 9.22 6.38
C THR A 96 -16.32 8.61 7.52
N PHE A 97 -15.04 8.98 7.61
CA PHE A 97 -14.16 8.62 8.73
C PHE A 97 -13.14 9.73 8.99
N SER A 98 -12.68 9.82 10.23
CA SER A 98 -11.65 10.77 10.64
C SER A 98 -10.28 10.11 10.72
N LEU A 99 -9.21 10.94 10.53
CA LEU A 99 -7.83 10.50 10.51
C LEU A 99 -7.12 10.78 11.82
N GLN A 100 -6.40 9.77 12.31
CA GLN A 100 -5.51 9.83 13.46
C GLN A 100 -4.13 9.28 13.09
N ASP A 101 -3.10 9.78 13.76
CA ASP A 101 -1.77 9.18 13.71
C ASP A 101 -1.83 7.72 14.19
N GLN A 102 -1.25 6.80 13.42
CA GLN A 102 -1.38 5.36 13.70
C GLN A 102 -0.73 4.90 15.02
N ASN A 103 0.22 5.68 15.57
CA ASN A 103 0.96 5.30 16.78
C ASN A 103 0.46 6.02 18.02
N THR A 104 0.11 7.31 17.89
CA THR A 104 -0.26 8.16 19.02
C THR A 104 -1.76 8.37 19.15
N LEU A 105 -2.53 8.03 18.09
CA LEU A 105 -3.97 8.29 17.94
C LEU A 105 -4.32 9.79 18.01
N ALA A 106 -3.34 10.67 17.85
CA ALA A 106 -3.56 12.10 17.76
C ALA A 106 -4.30 12.46 16.45
N ASN A 107 -5.23 13.39 16.54
CA ASN A 107 -5.97 13.85 15.37
C ASN A 107 -5.06 14.55 14.36
N ILE A 108 -5.22 14.22 13.07
CA ILE A 108 -4.48 14.87 11.99
C ILE A 108 -5.15 16.19 11.64
N THR A 109 -4.35 17.26 11.60
CA THR A 109 -4.81 18.60 11.20
C THR A 109 -4.60 18.82 9.70
N GLY A 110 -5.62 19.33 9.03
CA GLY A 110 -5.57 19.69 7.62
C GLY A 110 -4.68 20.90 7.33
N ASN A 111 -4.06 20.91 6.15
CA ASN A 111 -3.17 21.99 5.70
C ASN A 111 -3.69 22.74 4.45
N GLY A 112 -4.89 22.41 3.99
CA GLY A 112 -5.50 23.05 2.84
C GLY A 112 -6.94 22.58 2.61
N ALA A 113 -7.64 23.21 1.66
CA ALA A 113 -8.94 22.75 1.21
C ALA A 113 -8.79 21.61 0.22
N TYR A 114 -9.67 20.61 0.29
CA TYR A 114 -9.73 19.55 -0.71
C TYR A 114 -9.99 20.12 -2.11
N THR A 115 -9.23 19.69 -3.10
CA THR A 115 -9.41 20.13 -4.49
C THR A 115 -9.83 18.98 -5.41
N SER A 116 -9.23 17.81 -5.26
CA SER A 116 -9.51 16.66 -6.14
C SER A 116 -8.84 15.38 -5.67
N GLY A 117 -9.30 14.27 -6.24
CA GLY A 117 -8.61 12.98 -6.24
C GLY A 117 -8.52 12.28 -4.89
N GLY A 118 -7.76 11.23 -4.88
CA GLY A 118 -7.44 10.41 -3.72
C GLY A 118 -8.16 9.07 -3.71
N HIS A 119 -7.40 8.07 -3.23
CA HIS A 119 -7.90 6.73 -2.95
C HIS A 119 -7.47 6.33 -1.54
N THR A 120 -8.28 5.52 -0.90
CA THR A 120 -7.97 4.92 0.40
C THR A 120 -8.01 3.41 0.31
N VAL A 121 -7.01 2.74 0.89
CA VAL A 121 -6.89 1.28 0.95
C VAL A 121 -6.81 0.84 2.40
N ASN A 122 -7.60 -0.16 2.78
CA ASN A 122 -7.58 -0.72 4.13
C ASN A 122 -6.46 -1.76 4.25
N LEU A 123 -5.40 -1.43 5.01
CA LEU A 123 -4.26 -2.32 5.24
C LEU A 123 -4.53 -3.37 6.33
N THR A 124 -5.53 -3.16 7.19
CA THR A 124 -5.91 -4.11 8.25
C THR A 124 -6.72 -5.27 7.68
N ALA A 125 -7.69 -4.97 6.81
CA ALA A 125 -8.61 -5.98 6.28
C ALA A 125 -8.02 -6.79 5.12
N HIS A 126 -7.07 -6.23 4.37
CA HIS A 126 -6.50 -6.88 3.20
C HIS A 126 -5.27 -7.70 3.60
N VAL A 127 -5.41 -9.02 3.55
CA VAL A 127 -4.41 -9.99 4.03
C VAL A 127 -3.78 -10.77 2.88
N PHE A 128 -4.57 -11.10 1.87
CA PHE A 128 -4.14 -11.93 0.75
C PHE A 128 -4.23 -11.20 -0.59
N LEU A 129 -3.49 -11.70 -1.57
CA LEU A 129 -3.56 -11.18 -2.93
C LEU A 129 -5.00 -11.23 -3.51
N SER A 130 -5.85 -12.16 -3.06
CA SER A 130 -7.27 -12.21 -3.44
C SER A 130 -8.06 -10.98 -3.02
N ASP A 131 -7.63 -10.26 -1.99
CA ASP A 131 -8.31 -9.05 -1.50
C ASP A 131 -8.08 -7.85 -2.43
N ILE A 132 -7.10 -7.95 -3.33
CA ILE A 132 -6.94 -7.05 -4.46
C ILE A 132 -7.76 -7.60 -5.62
N PRO A 133 -8.77 -6.88 -6.15
CA PRO A 133 -9.55 -7.32 -7.30
C PRO A 133 -8.68 -7.70 -8.49
N ILE A 134 -9.07 -8.73 -9.25
CA ILE A 134 -8.26 -9.21 -10.38
C ILE A 134 -8.04 -8.11 -11.43
N GLY A 135 -9.04 -7.24 -11.65
CA GLY A 135 -8.94 -6.10 -12.56
C GLY A 135 -7.93 -5.04 -12.14
N ALA A 136 -7.67 -4.94 -10.84
CA ALA A 136 -6.69 -3.99 -10.30
C ALA A 136 -5.24 -4.48 -10.41
N ARG A 137 -5.02 -5.77 -10.65
CA ARG A 137 -3.68 -6.39 -10.75
C ARG A 137 -3.18 -6.28 -12.18
N VAL A 138 -2.52 -5.18 -12.51
CA VAL A 138 -2.10 -4.86 -13.89
C VAL A 138 -0.99 -5.81 -14.37
N SER A 139 0.01 -6.06 -13.54
CA SER A 139 1.12 -6.97 -13.86
C SER A 139 1.76 -7.49 -12.58
N ALA A 140 2.38 -8.67 -12.65
CA ALA A 140 3.16 -9.23 -11.56
C ALA A 140 4.56 -9.60 -12.04
N SER A 141 5.57 -9.37 -11.20
CA SER A 141 6.97 -9.75 -11.48
C SER A 141 7.21 -11.25 -11.40
N GLY A 142 8.37 -11.69 -11.85
CA GLY A 142 8.99 -12.93 -11.39
C GLY A 142 9.34 -12.85 -9.89
N ASN A 143 9.91 -13.92 -9.35
CA ASN A 143 10.46 -13.90 -7.99
C ASN A 143 11.54 -12.83 -7.87
N LEU A 144 11.50 -12.01 -6.83
CA LEU A 144 12.51 -10.99 -6.56
C LEU A 144 13.89 -11.67 -6.43
N ALA A 145 14.86 -11.14 -7.14
CA ALA A 145 16.24 -11.64 -7.14
C ALA A 145 17.07 -10.93 -6.06
N SER A 146 18.17 -11.59 -5.63
CA SER A 146 19.14 -11.00 -4.68
C SER A 146 18.50 -10.45 -3.40
N LYS A 147 17.46 -11.12 -2.92
CA LYS A 147 16.78 -10.73 -1.68
C LYS A 147 17.74 -10.77 -0.50
N THR A 148 17.74 -9.75 0.32
CA THR A 148 18.54 -9.66 1.54
C THR A 148 17.75 -9.02 2.68
N THR A 149 18.03 -9.47 3.90
CA THR A 149 17.55 -8.83 5.14
C THR A 149 18.71 -8.26 5.97
N ASN A 150 19.93 -8.33 5.44
CA ASN A 150 21.16 -7.91 6.08
C ASN A 150 21.50 -6.46 5.73
N SER A 151 20.91 -5.54 6.44
CA SER A 151 21.44 -4.19 6.54
C SER A 151 22.28 -4.07 7.82
N PRO A 152 23.27 -3.14 7.89
CA PRO A 152 24.06 -2.91 9.11
C PRO A 152 23.23 -2.57 10.35
N ARG A 153 21.90 -2.42 10.22
CA ARG A 153 20.97 -2.10 11.32
C ARG A 153 19.90 -3.17 11.59
N GLY A 154 19.87 -4.28 10.83
CA GLY A 154 18.81 -5.28 10.93
C GLY A 154 17.43 -4.76 10.46
N GLY A 155 16.50 -5.67 10.20
CA GLY A 155 15.10 -5.32 9.88
C GLY A 155 14.85 -4.63 8.52
N VAL A 156 15.84 -4.53 7.65
CA VAL A 156 15.71 -3.91 6.33
C VAL A 156 15.62 -4.98 5.25
N PHE A 157 14.58 -4.94 4.42
CA PHE A 157 14.43 -5.80 3.25
C PHE A 157 14.88 -5.08 1.99
N ASP A 158 15.67 -5.78 1.18
CA ASP A 158 16.18 -5.33 -0.11
C ASP A 158 16.17 -6.45 -1.14
N ALA A 159 16.16 -6.08 -2.42
CA ALA A 159 16.22 -6.99 -3.56
C ALA A 159 16.83 -6.26 -4.77
N ALA A 160 17.16 -7.02 -5.83
CA ALA A 160 17.52 -6.41 -7.11
C ALA A 160 16.33 -5.68 -7.73
N ASP A 161 16.60 -4.64 -8.52
CA ASP A 161 15.61 -3.92 -9.31
C ASP A 161 14.78 -4.87 -10.16
N VAL A 162 13.52 -4.47 -10.42
CA VAL A 162 12.54 -5.33 -11.10
C VAL A 162 12.11 -4.68 -12.41
N THR A 163 12.07 -5.50 -13.47
CA THR A 163 11.49 -5.12 -14.75
C THR A 163 10.21 -5.93 -15.00
N PHE A 164 9.12 -5.23 -15.23
CA PHE A 164 7.89 -5.78 -15.77
C PHE A 164 7.95 -5.64 -17.28
N SER A 165 8.09 -6.76 -17.99
CA SER A 165 8.24 -6.72 -19.44
C SER A 165 6.91 -6.59 -20.15
N SER A 166 6.86 -5.71 -21.16
CA SER A 166 5.74 -5.54 -22.08
C SER A 166 4.40 -5.37 -21.36
N VAL A 167 4.34 -4.47 -20.37
CA VAL A 167 3.10 -4.22 -19.60
C VAL A 167 2.01 -3.70 -20.54
N PRO A 168 0.87 -4.41 -20.67
CA PRO A 168 -0.18 -4.01 -21.61
C PRO A 168 -0.63 -2.56 -21.37
N ALA A 169 -0.86 -1.83 -22.47
CA ALA A 169 -1.42 -0.48 -22.39
C ALA A 169 -2.78 -0.51 -21.70
N GLY A 170 -3.02 0.42 -20.79
CA GLY A 170 -4.26 0.43 -20.00
C GLY A 170 -4.30 1.55 -18.97
N SER A 171 -5.03 1.30 -17.89
CA SER A 171 -5.18 2.23 -16.77
C SER A 171 -3.84 2.54 -16.10
N PRO A 172 -3.70 3.73 -15.50
CA PRO A 172 -2.55 4.05 -14.67
C PRO A 172 -2.33 3.02 -13.56
N CYS A 173 -1.07 2.82 -13.21
CA CYS A 173 -0.68 2.10 -11.99
C CYS A 173 -0.23 3.14 -10.98
N GLU A 174 -0.91 3.22 -9.85
CA GLU A 174 -0.64 4.20 -8.79
C GLU A 174 0.12 3.59 -7.62
N ALA A 175 0.16 2.26 -7.53
CA ALA A 175 0.82 1.57 -6.43
C ALA A 175 1.55 0.30 -6.88
N VAL A 176 2.46 -0.13 -6.00
CA VAL A 176 3.15 -1.42 -6.07
C VAL A 176 2.83 -2.19 -4.80
N VAL A 177 2.51 -3.47 -4.93
CA VAL A 177 2.39 -4.38 -3.79
C VAL A 177 3.51 -5.40 -3.80
N ILE A 178 3.96 -5.80 -2.62
CA ILE A 178 4.87 -6.94 -2.42
C ILE A 178 4.08 -8.04 -1.75
N PHE A 179 4.20 -9.26 -2.23
CA PHE A 179 3.47 -10.41 -1.71
C PHE A 179 4.30 -11.71 -1.79
N LYS A 180 3.97 -12.67 -0.91
CA LYS A 180 4.48 -14.04 -1.03
C LYS A 180 3.58 -14.79 -2.00
N ASP A 181 4.16 -15.29 -3.10
CA ASP A 181 3.41 -16.09 -4.06
C ASP A 181 3.40 -17.56 -3.66
N THR A 182 2.21 -18.10 -3.43
CA THR A 182 1.95 -19.52 -3.16
C THR A 182 1.40 -20.27 -4.39
N GLY A 183 1.23 -19.56 -5.51
CA GLY A 183 0.54 -20.06 -6.70
C GLY A 183 -0.99 -19.88 -6.66
N THR A 184 -1.56 -19.47 -5.53
CA THR A 184 -3.00 -19.24 -5.37
C THR A 184 -3.24 -17.92 -4.65
N ALA A 185 -4.02 -17.01 -5.24
CA ALA A 185 -4.19 -15.66 -4.71
C ALA A 185 -4.78 -15.63 -3.29
N SER A 186 -5.72 -16.54 -2.98
CA SER A 186 -6.35 -16.61 -1.64
C SER A 186 -5.46 -17.15 -0.52
N THR A 187 -4.26 -17.62 -0.85
CA THR A 187 -3.26 -18.08 0.11
C THR A 187 -1.93 -17.35 -0.04
N SER A 188 -1.86 -16.34 -0.91
CA SER A 188 -0.67 -15.51 -1.15
C SER A 188 -0.74 -14.24 -0.30
N PRO A 189 -0.05 -14.19 0.86
CA PRO A 189 -0.15 -13.04 1.77
C PRO A 189 0.47 -11.79 1.13
N LEU A 190 -0.19 -10.66 1.36
CA LEU A 190 0.33 -9.33 1.06
C LEU A 190 1.39 -8.96 2.10
N ILE A 191 2.47 -8.28 1.69
CA ILE A 191 3.58 -7.89 2.56
C ILE A 191 3.66 -6.38 2.69
N ALA A 192 3.77 -5.67 1.57
CA ALA A 192 3.92 -4.22 1.58
C ALA A 192 3.10 -3.56 0.47
N PHE A 193 2.65 -2.34 0.76
CA PHE A 193 1.98 -1.44 -0.16
C PHE A 193 2.83 -0.18 -0.34
N ILE A 194 3.11 0.22 -1.58
CA ILE A 194 3.98 1.34 -1.92
C ILE A 194 3.27 2.21 -2.97
N ASP A 195 2.83 3.40 -2.57
CA ASP A 195 2.14 4.37 -3.41
C ASP A 195 2.90 5.69 -3.58
N THR A 196 4.04 5.83 -2.93
CA THR A 196 4.84 7.06 -2.90
C THR A 196 6.14 6.95 -3.69
N ALA A 197 6.28 5.93 -4.56
CA ALA A 197 7.46 5.80 -5.40
C ALA A 197 7.54 6.91 -6.45
N THR A 198 8.75 7.40 -6.72
CA THR A 198 8.98 8.36 -7.80
C THR A 198 8.59 7.74 -9.14
N GLY A 199 7.79 8.46 -9.94
CA GLY A 199 7.27 7.99 -11.23
C GLY A 199 5.88 7.38 -11.17
N LEU A 200 5.29 7.21 -9.99
CA LEU A 200 3.86 6.92 -9.84
C LEU A 200 3.03 8.21 -9.89
N PRO A 201 1.85 8.21 -10.53
CA PRO A 201 1.31 7.11 -11.33
C PRO A 201 2.05 6.91 -12.65
N VAL A 202 2.15 5.66 -13.12
CA VAL A 202 2.68 5.32 -14.45
C VAL A 202 1.59 4.71 -15.31
N THR A 203 1.38 5.25 -16.52
CA THR A 203 0.43 4.69 -17.48
C THR A 203 1.15 3.72 -18.41
N PRO A 204 0.84 2.42 -18.36
CA PRO A 204 1.44 1.44 -19.26
C PRO A 204 1.09 1.71 -20.73
N ASN A 205 2.05 1.47 -21.61
CA ASN A 205 1.90 1.72 -23.05
C ASN A 205 2.36 0.54 -23.93
N GLY A 206 2.51 -0.65 -23.33
CA GLY A 206 3.03 -1.84 -23.99
C GLY A 206 4.55 -2.02 -23.84
N ALA A 207 5.25 -1.04 -23.28
CA ALA A 207 6.69 -1.12 -23.01
C ALA A 207 6.98 -1.74 -21.63
N ASP A 208 8.25 -1.94 -21.35
CA ASP A 208 8.72 -2.37 -20.05
C ASP A 208 8.58 -1.26 -19.03
N ILE A 209 8.22 -1.64 -17.80
CA ILE A 209 8.23 -0.76 -16.63
C ILE A 209 9.28 -1.28 -15.65
N GLN A 210 10.22 -0.43 -15.27
CA GLN A 210 11.25 -0.78 -14.31
C GLN A 210 10.98 -0.10 -12.97
N ILE A 211 11.05 -0.89 -11.89
CA ILE A 211 11.10 -0.41 -10.51
C ILE A 211 12.55 -0.48 -10.05
N GLN A 212 13.09 0.67 -9.67
CA GLN A 212 14.39 0.77 -9.03
C GLN A 212 14.19 0.98 -7.53
N TRP A 213 14.71 0.04 -6.74
CA TRP A 213 14.66 0.15 -5.30
C TRP A 213 15.66 1.20 -4.79
N ASP A 214 15.30 1.84 -3.69
CA ASP A 214 16.20 2.81 -3.05
C ASP A 214 17.49 2.11 -2.59
N ASN A 215 18.65 2.61 -3.04
CA ASN A 215 19.96 2.15 -2.58
C ASN A 215 20.39 2.80 -1.26
N GLY A 216 19.54 3.65 -0.68
CA GLY A 216 19.77 4.34 0.57
C GLY A 216 19.55 3.45 1.80
N ARG A 217 19.23 4.09 2.92
CA ARG A 217 19.14 3.46 4.24
C ARG A 217 17.93 2.55 4.42
N PHE A 218 16.83 2.86 3.75
CA PHE A 218 15.53 2.22 3.98
C PHE A 218 15.20 1.14 2.97
N ARG A 219 15.93 1.09 1.85
CA ARG A 219 15.76 0.08 0.81
C ARG A 219 14.31 -0.03 0.34
N ILE A 220 13.74 -1.24 0.31
CA ILE A 220 12.33 -1.47 -0.04
C ILE A 220 11.45 -1.10 1.16
N PHE A 221 11.75 -1.68 2.34
CA PHE A 221 11.13 -1.28 3.61
C PHE A 221 12.02 -1.64 4.80
N MET A 222 11.72 -1.05 5.96
CA MET A 222 12.36 -1.30 7.24
C MET A 222 11.28 -1.59 8.29
N LEU A 223 11.57 -2.57 9.16
CA LEU A 223 10.78 -2.95 10.34
C LEU A 223 11.18 -2.17 11.57
#